data_d7eb7688a8ebb9b0b1965d69276179a4
#
_entry.id   d7eb7688a8ebb9b0b1965d69276179a4
#
_cell.length_a   1.000
_cell.length_b   1.000
_cell.length_c   1.000
_cell.angle_alpha   90.00
_cell.angle_beta   90.00
_cell.angle_gamma   90.00
#
_symmetry.space_group_name_H-M   'P 1'
#
loop_
_entity.id
_entity.type
_entity.pdbx_description
1 polymer ?
#
loop_
_entity_poly.entity_id
_entity_poly.type
_entity_poly.pdbx_seq_one_letter_code
_entity_poly.pdbx_strand_id
1 'polypeptide(L)'
;MKTKTPQENPEFHLGQLLKAELARQGRTATWLAKQVHCIPENIYKAYRSQWISMPLLFEICKALDYDFFKECSAYLEAEKTN
;
A
#
# COMPACT_ATOMS: atom_id res chain seq x y z
N MET A 1 -20.74 -10.35 -20.91
CA MET A 1 -19.57 -10.24 -20.16
C MET A 1 -19.88 -10.05 -18.70
N LYS A 2 -19.09 -10.64 -17.91
CA LYS A 2 -19.36 -10.61 -16.55
C LYS A 2 -18.82 -9.38 -15.90
N THR A 3 -19.64 -8.76 -15.17
CA THR A 3 -19.22 -7.58 -14.48
C THR A 3 -18.54 -7.99 -13.19
N LYS A 4 -17.36 -7.49 -12.97
CA LYS A 4 -16.68 -7.79 -11.76
C LYS A 4 -17.20 -6.97 -10.64
N THR A 5 -17.43 -7.56 -9.52
CA THR A 5 -17.79 -6.81 -8.35
C THR A 5 -16.56 -6.68 -7.49
N PRO A 6 -16.51 -5.69 -6.63
CA PRO A 6 -15.35 -5.52 -5.75
C PRO A 6 -15.08 -6.74 -4.90
N GLN A 7 -16.13 -7.47 -4.50
CA GLN A 7 -15.93 -8.64 -3.68
C GLN A 7 -15.30 -9.78 -4.44
N GLU A 8 -15.70 -9.94 -5.70
CA GLU A 8 -15.21 -11.02 -6.53
C GLU A 8 -13.84 -10.71 -7.07
N ASN A 9 -13.61 -9.43 -7.33
CA ASN A 9 -12.35 -8.96 -7.86
C ASN A 9 -11.86 -7.79 -7.07
N PRO A 10 -11.21 -8.08 -5.97
CA PRO A 10 -10.75 -7.01 -5.12
C PRO A 10 -9.86 -6.08 -5.90
N GLU A 11 -10.12 -4.83 -5.74
CA GLU A 11 -9.30 -3.83 -6.37
C GLU A 11 -7.94 -3.81 -5.73
N PHE A 12 -6.99 -3.30 -6.49
CA PHE A 12 -5.67 -3.04 -5.97
C PHE A 12 -5.82 -2.08 -4.78
N HIS A 13 -5.10 -2.37 -3.72
CA HIS A 13 -5.26 -1.57 -2.50
C HIS A 13 -3.91 -1.42 -1.82
N LEU A 14 -3.30 -0.25 -2.01
CA LEU A 14 -1.98 0.01 -1.45
C LEU A 14 -1.94 -0.12 0.06
N GLY A 15 -2.98 0.35 0.74
CA GLY A 15 -3.03 0.27 2.19
C GLY A 15 -2.96 -1.15 2.70
N GLN A 16 -3.62 -2.06 2.01
CA GLN A 16 -3.58 -3.47 2.40
C GLN A 16 -2.20 -4.06 2.15
N LEU A 17 -1.59 -3.69 1.04
CA LEU A 17 -0.24 -4.16 0.72
C LEU A 17 0.75 -3.65 1.76
N LEU A 18 0.58 -2.40 2.17
CA LEU A 18 1.44 -1.83 3.20
C LEU A 18 1.31 -2.58 4.51
N LYS A 19 0.07 -2.85 4.91
CA LYS A 19 -0.17 -3.55 6.14
C LYS A 19 0.46 -4.95 6.11
N ALA A 20 0.30 -5.64 4.99
CA ALA A 20 0.85 -6.97 4.83
C ALA A 20 2.38 -6.96 4.87
N GLU A 21 2.99 -5.96 4.25
CA GLU A 21 4.45 -5.89 4.22
C GLU A 21 5.02 -5.58 5.60
N LEU A 22 4.35 -4.70 6.35
CA LEU A 22 4.78 -4.43 7.71
C LEU A 22 4.73 -5.69 8.56
N ALA A 23 3.64 -6.44 8.42
CA ALA A 23 3.49 -7.68 9.16
C ALA A 23 4.59 -8.68 8.76
N ARG A 24 4.87 -8.78 7.46
CA ARG A 24 5.90 -9.68 6.97
C ARG A 24 7.26 -9.34 7.55
N GLN A 25 7.54 -8.04 7.69
CA GLN A 25 8.81 -7.60 8.22
C GLN A 25 8.85 -7.56 9.75
N GLY A 26 7.72 -7.83 10.40
CA GLY A 26 7.67 -7.79 11.86
C GLY A 26 7.72 -6.37 12.39
N ARG A 27 7.26 -5.40 11.62
CA ARG A 27 7.27 -4.00 12.03
C ARG A 27 5.87 -3.54 12.39
N THR A 28 5.80 -2.48 13.19
CA THR A 28 4.51 -1.94 13.63
C THR A 28 4.23 -0.60 12.99
N ALA A 29 2.96 -0.19 13.04
CA ALA A 29 2.57 1.12 12.56
C ALA A 29 3.30 2.22 13.33
N THR A 30 3.49 2.02 14.62
CA THR A 30 4.20 3.01 15.43
C THR A 30 5.64 3.16 14.97
N TRP A 31 6.28 2.05 14.68
CA TRP A 31 7.65 2.08 14.17
C TRP A 31 7.71 2.85 12.84
N LEU A 32 6.79 2.52 11.94
CA LEU A 32 6.80 3.17 10.63
C LEU A 32 6.53 4.66 10.75
N ALA A 33 5.57 5.03 11.60
CA ALA A 33 5.25 6.44 11.78
C ALA A 33 6.47 7.25 12.18
N LYS A 34 7.30 6.68 13.04
CA LYS A 34 8.54 7.33 13.44
C LYS A 34 9.48 7.50 12.27
N GLN A 35 9.57 6.49 11.42
CA GLN A 35 10.50 6.51 10.29
C GLN A 35 10.10 7.57 9.27
N VAL A 36 8.81 7.78 9.09
CA VAL A 36 8.34 8.75 8.09
C VAL A 36 7.85 10.04 8.73
N HIS A 37 8.18 10.24 10.00
CA HIS A 37 7.92 11.49 10.71
C HIS A 37 6.45 11.88 10.75
N CYS A 38 5.61 10.92 11.12
CA CYS A 38 4.20 11.21 11.31
C CYS A 38 3.70 10.48 12.54
N ILE A 39 2.42 10.64 12.85
CA ILE A 39 1.84 9.95 13.99
C ILE A 39 1.24 8.62 13.53
N PRO A 40 1.10 7.64 14.45
CA PRO A 40 0.57 6.33 14.07
C PRO A 40 -0.80 6.38 13.43
N GLU A 41 -1.62 7.34 13.80
CA GLU A 41 -2.92 7.51 13.19
C GLU A 41 -2.85 7.65 11.69
N ASN A 42 -1.83 8.34 11.21
CA ASN A 42 -1.66 8.52 9.77
C ASN A 42 -1.34 7.21 9.08
N ILE A 43 -0.64 6.32 9.78
CA ILE A 43 -0.34 5.01 9.21
C ILE A 43 -1.61 4.16 9.17
N TYR A 44 -2.41 4.20 10.23
CA TYR A 44 -3.67 3.45 10.24
C TYR A 44 -4.62 3.96 9.16
N LYS A 45 -4.58 5.27 8.93
CA LYS A 45 -5.35 5.84 7.84
C LYS A 45 -4.87 5.31 6.50
N ALA A 46 -3.55 5.22 6.33
CA ALA A 46 -2.98 4.70 5.10
C ALA A 46 -3.40 3.26 4.87
N TYR A 47 -3.49 2.46 5.94
CA TYR A 47 -3.94 1.07 5.83
C TYR A 47 -5.31 0.98 5.17
N ARG A 48 -6.16 1.96 5.44
CA ARG A 48 -7.54 1.96 4.94
C ARG A 48 -7.67 2.63 3.59
N SER A 49 -6.60 3.19 3.08
CA SER A 49 -6.63 3.94 1.83
C SER A 49 -6.22 3.07 0.67
N GLN A 50 -7.03 3.09 -0.38
CA GLN A 50 -6.70 2.36 -1.59
C GLN A 50 -5.43 2.93 -2.22
N TRP A 51 -5.30 4.25 -2.19
CA TRP A 51 -4.13 4.93 -2.74
C TRP A 51 -3.48 5.77 -1.65
N ILE A 52 -2.18 5.80 -1.67
CA ILE A 52 -1.40 6.57 -0.71
C ILE A 52 -0.72 7.68 -1.49
N SER A 53 -0.67 8.88 -0.93
CA SER A 53 -0.07 10.01 -1.63
C SER A 53 1.39 9.69 -1.99
N MET A 54 1.80 10.20 -3.13
CA MET A 54 3.16 9.94 -3.62
C MET A 54 4.25 10.27 -2.61
N PRO A 55 4.23 11.46 -1.99
CA PRO A 55 5.29 11.77 -1.05
C PRO A 55 5.36 10.80 0.12
N LEU A 56 4.20 10.44 0.66
CA LEU A 56 4.19 9.51 1.78
C LEU A 56 4.62 8.12 1.33
N LEU A 57 4.12 7.67 0.19
CA LEU A 57 4.47 6.35 -0.33
C LEU A 57 5.97 6.24 -0.57
N PHE A 58 6.56 7.31 -1.09
CA PHE A 58 7.99 7.33 -1.34
C PHE A 58 8.78 7.13 -0.05
N GLU A 59 8.37 7.85 1.00
CA GLU A 59 9.03 7.74 2.30
C GLU A 59 8.84 6.35 2.90
N ILE A 60 7.65 5.78 2.72
CA ILE A 60 7.37 4.44 3.21
C ILE A 60 8.25 3.41 2.50
N CYS A 61 8.39 3.54 1.19
CA CYS A 61 9.24 2.63 0.43
C CYS A 61 10.67 2.66 0.95
N LYS A 62 11.17 3.85 1.22
CA LYS A 62 12.53 3.98 1.74
C LYS A 62 12.65 3.35 3.12
N ALA A 63 11.67 3.60 3.97
CA ALA A 63 11.72 3.10 5.34
C ALA A 63 11.68 1.57 5.39
N LEU A 64 10.89 0.97 4.51
CA LEU A 64 10.72 -0.48 4.49
C LEU A 64 11.67 -1.18 3.54
N ASP A 65 12.39 -0.41 2.75
CA ASP A 65 13.26 -0.96 1.71
C ASP A 65 12.44 -1.89 0.81
N TYR A 66 11.27 -1.42 0.42
CA TYR A 66 10.35 -2.19 -0.40
C TYR A 66 9.70 -1.28 -1.43
N ASP A 67 9.69 -1.73 -2.67
CA ASP A 67 9.22 -0.91 -3.79
C ASP A 67 7.74 -1.12 -4.07
N PHE A 68 6.88 -0.32 -3.43
CA PHE A 68 5.44 -0.40 -3.68
C PHE A 68 5.08 0.15 -5.06
N PHE A 69 5.95 0.94 -5.66
CA PHE A 69 5.70 1.43 -7.02
C PHE A 69 5.72 0.29 -8.03
N LYS A 70 6.50 -0.74 -7.74
CA LYS A 70 6.50 -1.93 -8.56
C LYS A 70 5.14 -2.61 -8.52
N GLU A 71 4.50 -2.61 -7.36
CA GLU A 71 3.16 -3.16 -7.23
C GLU A 71 2.18 -2.37 -8.08
N CYS A 72 2.32 -1.05 -8.05
CA CYS A 72 1.45 -0.18 -8.84
C CYS A 72 1.66 -0.44 -10.33
N SER A 73 2.90 -0.59 -10.73
CA SER A 73 3.24 -0.84 -12.12
C SER A 73 2.68 -2.18 -12.60
N ALA A 74 2.79 -3.19 -11.75
CA ALA A 74 2.26 -4.51 -12.08
C ALA A 74 0.74 -4.47 -12.24
N TYR A 75 0.07 -3.73 -11.37
CA TYR A 75 -1.37 -3.59 -11.46
C TYR A 75 -1.75 -2.89 -12.76
N LEU A 76 -1.02 -1.84 -13.11
CA LEU A 76 -1.26 -1.10 -14.34
C LEU A 76 -1.11 -2.01 -15.57
N GLU A 77 -0.07 -2.82 -15.57
CA GLU A 77 0.15 -3.73 -16.68
C GLU A 77 -0.97 -4.75 -16.80
N ALA A 78 -1.44 -5.26 -15.66
CA ALA A 78 -2.53 -6.21 -15.68
C ALA A 78 -3.80 -5.58 -16.24
N GLU A 79 -4.06 -4.32 -15.90
CA GLU A 79 -5.23 -3.61 -16.41
C GLU A 79 -5.12 -3.40 -17.92
N LYS A 80 -3.92 -3.14 -18.39
CA LYS A 80 -3.73 -2.88 -19.82
C LYS A 80 -3.90 -4.13 -20.67
N THR A 81 -3.61 -5.27 -20.11
CA THR A 81 -3.69 -6.51 -20.88
C THR A 81 -5.09 -7.10 -20.90
N ASN A 82 -6.01 -6.53 -20.16
CA ASN A 82 -7.39 -6.99 -20.21
C ASN A 82 -8.22 -6.26 -21.28
#